data_e17493dbc105ab0674b18af1a795b198
#
_entry.id   e17493dbc105ab0674b18af1a795b198
#
_cell.length_a   1.000
_cell.length_b   1.000
_cell.length_c   1.000
_cell.angle_alpha   90.00
_cell.angle_beta   90.00
_cell.angle_gamma   90.00
#
_symmetry.space_group_name_H-M   'P 1'
#
loop_
_entity.id
_entity.type
_entity.pdbx_description
1 polymer ?
#
loop_
_entity_poly.entity_id
_entity_poly.type
_entity_poly.pdbx_seq_one_letter_code
_entity_poly.pdbx_strand_id
1 'polypeptide(L)'
;MLKIYMRLLGFARPIQKYAIPYFFYSLLYALFNSLTFLLIMPILKTMFDADYTFVYVEKLPPLAFNQEYLTALFNFTYSHLFNEYNPENVLLMLAVVTIFVSLLSNLFRYLGSWTVENMRTRTLQRMRNEMFSKVVDMNVGYFSDQRKGDIISKITSDVGVVQFCITNTLQVAFREPFLIIGYTVMMVAISWELALFSVLFLPVVALIIGSIVKRLRHPARTSQQRMGELVSTLDESLSGIKVIKSYNATGYVKQKFYDLSEDLARLTLS
;
A
#
# COMPACT_ATOMS: atom_id res chain seq x y z
N MET A 1 -4.46 -20.61 5.21
CA MET A 1 -4.29 -19.32 4.51
C MET A 1 -3.26 -19.41 3.38
N LEU A 2 -2.01 -19.82 3.63
CA LEU A 2 -0.94 -19.88 2.62
C LEU A 2 -1.28 -20.76 1.40
N LYS A 3 -1.92 -21.95 1.60
CA LYS A 3 -2.35 -22.83 0.52
C LYS A 3 -3.38 -22.19 -0.44
N ILE A 4 -4.31 -21.41 0.11
CA ILE A 4 -5.31 -20.70 -0.69
C ILE A 4 -4.62 -19.62 -1.53
N TYR A 5 -3.71 -18.86 -0.90
CA TYR A 5 -2.94 -17.82 -1.57
C TYR A 5 -2.07 -18.37 -2.71
N MET A 6 -1.39 -19.49 -2.49
CA MET A 6 -0.61 -20.18 -3.54
C MET A 6 -1.47 -20.65 -4.73
N ARG A 7 -2.71 -21.09 -4.47
CA ARG A 7 -3.66 -21.44 -5.55
C ARG A 7 -4.11 -20.21 -6.33
N LEU A 8 -4.36 -19.09 -5.63
CA LEU A 8 -4.71 -17.82 -6.27
C LEU A 8 -3.58 -17.27 -7.14
N LEU A 9 -2.33 -17.38 -6.67
CA LEU A 9 -1.14 -17.05 -7.47
C LEU A 9 -1.02 -17.91 -8.73
N GLY A 10 -1.58 -19.13 -8.73
CA GLY A 10 -1.65 -19.99 -9.92
C GLY A 10 -2.34 -19.33 -11.11
N PHE A 11 -3.34 -18.46 -10.87
CA PHE A 11 -4.02 -17.71 -11.93
C PHE A 11 -3.17 -16.58 -12.52
N ALA A 12 -2.16 -16.10 -11.76
CA ALA A 12 -1.23 -15.07 -12.23
C ALA A 12 -0.07 -15.62 -13.08
N ARG A 13 -0.08 -16.89 -13.47
CA ARG A 13 0.98 -17.49 -14.29
C ARG A 13 1.09 -16.82 -15.67
N PRO A 14 2.30 -16.62 -16.23
CA PRO A 14 3.60 -16.85 -15.61
C PRO A 14 3.99 -15.71 -14.66
N ILE A 15 3.98 -15.96 -13.36
CA ILE A 15 4.30 -14.97 -12.31
C ILE A 15 5.68 -14.36 -12.53
N GLN A 16 6.64 -15.16 -12.97
CA GLN A 16 8.03 -14.72 -13.22
C GLN A 16 8.11 -13.53 -14.17
N LYS A 17 7.25 -13.48 -15.18
CA LYS A 17 7.20 -12.38 -16.16
C LYS A 17 6.90 -11.03 -15.52
N TYR A 18 6.21 -11.00 -14.39
CA TYR A 18 5.82 -9.79 -13.67
C TYR A 18 6.63 -9.59 -12.40
N ALA A 19 6.90 -10.67 -11.66
CA ALA A 19 7.61 -10.60 -10.38
C ALA A 19 9.08 -10.18 -10.55
N ILE A 20 9.78 -10.68 -11.59
CA ILE A 20 11.17 -10.33 -11.83
C ILE A 20 11.34 -8.85 -12.18
N PRO A 21 10.64 -8.27 -13.18
CA PRO A 21 10.74 -6.84 -13.45
C PRO A 21 10.30 -5.99 -12.25
N TYR A 22 9.23 -6.40 -11.55
CA TYR A 22 8.75 -5.69 -10.37
C TYR A 22 9.78 -5.67 -9.25
N PHE A 23 10.49 -6.78 -9.01
CA PHE A 23 11.59 -6.86 -8.07
C PHE A 23 12.68 -5.82 -8.38
N PHE A 24 13.15 -5.78 -9.64
CA PHE A 24 14.16 -4.82 -10.06
C PHE A 24 13.68 -3.37 -9.97
N TYR A 25 12.46 -3.08 -10.40
CA TYR A 25 11.91 -1.72 -10.29
C TYR A 25 11.73 -1.30 -8.83
N SER A 26 11.32 -2.22 -7.95
CA SER A 26 11.19 -1.94 -6.52
C SER A 26 12.53 -1.69 -5.85
N LEU A 27 13.57 -2.44 -6.23
CA LEU A 27 14.92 -2.24 -5.73
C LEU A 27 15.49 -0.88 -6.17
N LEU A 28 15.39 -0.56 -7.46
CA LEU A 28 15.85 0.72 -8.01
C LEU A 28 15.03 1.89 -7.41
N TYR A 29 13.72 1.73 -7.28
CA TYR A 29 12.88 2.72 -6.61
C TYR A 29 13.37 2.98 -5.18
N ALA A 30 13.58 1.94 -4.38
CA ALA A 30 14.04 2.09 -3.00
C ALA A 30 15.42 2.76 -2.93
N LEU A 31 16.34 2.39 -3.81
CA LEU A 31 17.67 2.98 -3.88
C LEU A 31 17.61 4.47 -4.21
N PHE A 32 16.96 4.86 -5.29
CA PHE A 32 16.86 6.28 -5.69
C PHE A 32 16.01 7.09 -4.70
N ASN A 33 15.00 6.48 -4.09
CA ASN A 33 14.19 7.13 -3.07
C ASN A 33 15.00 7.42 -1.81
N SER A 34 15.79 6.47 -1.31
CA SER A 34 16.70 6.68 -0.19
C SER A 34 17.77 7.75 -0.52
N LEU A 35 18.31 7.73 -1.74
CA LEU A 35 19.26 8.73 -2.19
C LEU A 35 18.63 10.14 -2.23
N THR A 36 17.38 10.27 -2.61
CA THR A 36 16.66 11.56 -2.57
C THR A 36 16.63 12.14 -1.15
N PHE A 37 16.32 11.32 -0.14
CA PHE A 37 16.34 11.77 1.26
C PHE A 37 17.76 12.15 1.73
N LEU A 38 18.77 11.40 1.30
CA LEU A 38 20.16 11.72 1.63
C LEU A 38 20.58 13.09 1.07
N LEU A 39 20.14 13.43 -0.14
CA LEU A 39 20.46 14.70 -0.80
C LEU A 39 19.72 15.91 -0.19
N ILE A 40 18.61 15.70 0.51
CA ILE A 40 17.91 16.79 1.21
C ILE A 40 18.73 17.31 2.39
N MET A 41 19.49 16.46 3.07
CA MET A 41 20.26 16.82 4.26
C MET A 41 21.27 17.97 4.00
N PRO A 42 22.11 17.94 2.94
CA PRO A 42 23.01 19.06 2.65
C PRO A 42 22.28 20.34 2.26
N ILE A 43 21.17 20.24 1.54
CA ILE A 43 20.36 21.40 1.17
C ILE A 43 19.86 22.11 2.44
N LEU A 44 19.33 21.35 3.40
CA LEU A 44 18.87 21.92 4.67
C LEU A 44 20.02 22.53 5.48
N LYS A 45 21.17 21.85 5.58
CA LYS A 45 22.35 22.38 6.26
C LYS A 45 22.82 23.69 5.64
N THR A 46 22.91 23.77 4.33
CA THR A 46 23.35 24.99 3.63
C THR A 46 22.36 26.14 3.78
N MET A 47 21.05 25.85 3.91
CA MET A 47 20.02 26.88 4.06
C MET A 47 19.91 27.44 5.49
N PHE A 48 20.12 26.59 6.50
CA PHE A 48 19.85 26.97 7.89
C PHE A 48 21.10 27.26 8.72
N ASP A 49 22.29 26.86 8.25
CA ASP A 49 23.55 27.02 8.95
C ASP A 49 24.42 27.98 8.15
N ALA A 50 24.24 29.31 8.39
CA ALA A 50 24.97 30.36 7.67
C ALA A 50 26.51 30.31 7.87
N ASP A 51 26.96 29.73 9.00
CA ASP A 51 28.37 29.55 9.37
C ASP A 51 28.91 28.14 9.09
N TYR A 52 28.11 27.29 8.38
CA TYR A 52 28.53 25.93 8.11
C TYR A 52 29.67 25.89 7.10
N THR A 53 30.89 25.82 7.60
CA THR A 53 32.06 25.53 6.82
C THR A 53 32.24 24.03 6.71
N PHE A 54 32.17 23.50 5.48
CA PHE A 54 32.45 22.09 5.27
C PHE A 54 33.94 21.83 5.64
N VAL A 55 34.15 20.81 6.49
CA VAL A 55 35.50 20.37 6.80
C VAL A 55 36.15 19.86 5.50
N TYR A 56 37.12 20.60 4.99
CA TYR A 56 37.81 20.21 3.78
C TYR A 56 38.57 18.90 3.96
N VAL A 57 38.21 17.90 3.17
CA VAL A 57 38.82 16.57 3.20
C VAL A 57 39.61 16.39 1.90
N GLU A 58 40.95 16.43 1.99
CA GLU A 58 41.84 16.38 0.84
C GLU A 58 41.88 15.01 0.14
N LYS A 59 41.61 13.93 0.84
CA LYS A 59 41.67 12.56 0.31
C LYS A 59 40.41 11.79 0.56
N LEU A 60 39.99 10.99 -0.42
CA LEU A 60 38.90 10.05 -0.28
C LEU A 60 39.18 9.08 0.87
N PRO A 61 38.28 8.93 1.85
CA PRO A 61 38.52 7.99 2.94
C PRO A 61 38.53 6.55 2.42
N PRO A 62 39.29 5.64 3.06
CA PRO A 62 39.31 4.23 2.68
C PRO A 62 37.91 3.61 2.85
N LEU A 63 37.50 2.72 1.94
CA LEU A 63 36.20 2.06 1.95
C LEU A 63 35.97 1.36 3.29
N ALA A 64 35.06 1.90 4.09
CA ALA A 64 34.61 1.31 5.33
C ALA A 64 33.08 1.46 5.46
N PHE A 65 32.39 0.43 5.97
CA PHE A 65 30.96 0.47 6.23
C PHE A 65 30.67 1.00 7.65
N ASN A 66 31.13 2.24 7.92
CA ASN A 66 30.85 2.90 9.19
C ASN A 66 30.32 4.33 8.94
N GLN A 67 29.74 4.91 10.00
CA GLN A 67 29.19 6.26 9.97
C GLN A 67 30.24 7.31 9.59
N GLU A 68 31.48 7.16 10.08
CA GLU A 68 32.60 8.06 9.81
C GLU A 68 32.94 8.10 8.32
N TYR A 69 32.93 6.94 7.65
CA TYR A 69 33.17 6.87 6.20
C TYR A 69 32.10 7.63 5.40
N LEU A 70 30.82 7.43 5.73
CA LEU A 70 29.74 8.12 5.04
C LEU A 70 29.78 9.63 5.26
N THR A 71 30.07 10.05 6.49
CA THR A 71 30.26 11.47 6.81
C THR A 71 31.47 12.05 6.11
N ALA A 72 32.59 11.32 6.04
CA ALA A 72 33.80 11.76 5.38
C ALA A 72 33.62 11.77 3.85
N LEU A 73 32.95 10.79 3.25
CA LEU A 73 32.60 10.77 1.81
C LEU A 73 31.70 11.96 1.46
N PHE A 74 30.73 12.23 2.32
CA PHE A 74 29.84 13.35 2.20
C PHE A 74 30.64 14.68 2.24
N ASN A 75 31.43 14.88 3.29
CA ASN A 75 32.26 16.08 3.45
C ASN A 75 33.27 16.25 2.32
N PHE A 76 33.85 15.15 1.84
CA PHE A 76 34.75 15.18 0.69
C PHE A 76 34.06 15.69 -0.58
N THR A 77 32.93 15.10 -0.92
CA THR A 77 32.18 15.49 -2.14
C THR A 77 31.70 16.94 -2.07
N TYR A 78 31.20 17.36 -0.90
CA TYR A 78 30.65 18.70 -0.73
C TYR A 78 31.73 19.77 -0.56
N SER A 79 32.80 19.50 0.18
CA SER A 79 33.92 20.48 0.33
C SER A 79 34.57 20.83 -0.97
N HIS A 80 34.78 19.86 -1.89
CA HIS A 80 35.28 20.12 -3.22
C HIS A 80 34.33 21.00 -4.05
N LEU A 81 33.02 20.72 -4.00
CA LEU A 81 32.01 21.51 -4.71
C LEU A 81 31.92 22.95 -4.19
N PHE A 82 31.99 23.16 -2.88
CA PHE A 82 31.91 24.49 -2.26
C PHE A 82 33.18 25.32 -2.39
N ASN A 83 34.37 24.69 -2.54
CA ASN A 83 35.60 25.40 -2.81
C ASN A 83 35.72 25.88 -4.26
N GLU A 84 35.11 25.18 -5.19
CA GLU A 84 35.22 25.47 -6.62
C GLU A 84 34.12 26.43 -7.11
N TYR A 85 32.96 26.46 -6.43
CA TYR A 85 31.77 27.22 -6.86
C TYR A 85 31.16 28.05 -5.71
N ASN A 86 30.52 29.16 -6.05
CA ASN A 86 29.78 29.98 -5.10
C ASN A 86 28.66 29.15 -4.41
N PRO A 87 28.37 29.39 -3.12
CA PRO A 87 27.34 28.65 -2.37
C PRO A 87 25.96 28.57 -3.06
N GLU A 88 25.55 29.65 -3.75
CA GLU A 88 24.30 29.70 -4.50
C GLU A 88 24.26 28.71 -5.67
N ASN A 89 25.39 28.60 -6.41
CA ASN A 89 25.52 27.67 -7.53
C ASN A 89 25.54 26.21 -7.07
N VAL A 90 26.15 25.93 -5.92
CA VAL A 90 26.17 24.60 -5.32
C VAL A 90 24.76 24.21 -4.86
N LEU A 91 24.01 25.11 -4.24
CA LEU A 91 22.61 24.91 -3.86
C LEU A 91 21.74 24.60 -5.08
N LEU A 92 21.89 25.37 -6.15
CA LEU A 92 21.17 25.15 -7.40
C LEU A 92 21.51 23.77 -8.00
N MET A 93 22.80 23.42 -8.04
CA MET A 93 23.26 22.11 -8.52
C MET A 93 22.67 20.96 -7.70
N LEU A 94 22.70 21.07 -6.36
CA LEU A 94 22.10 20.08 -5.46
C LEU A 94 20.59 19.94 -5.67
N ALA A 95 19.90 21.06 -5.86
CA ALA A 95 18.47 21.06 -6.15
C ALA A 95 18.17 20.34 -7.46
N VAL A 96 18.91 20.65 -8.53
CA VAL A 96 18.75 20.00 -9.84
C VAL A 96 19.03 18.50 -9.75
N VAL A 97 20.10 18.09 -9.07
CA VAL A 97 20.42 16.65 -8.87
C VAL A 97 19.32 15.96 -8.07
N THR A 98 18.83 16.60 -7.01
CA THR A 98 17.73 16.04 -6.19
C THR A 98 16.44 15.87 -7.00
N ILE A 99 16.11 16.85 -7.83
CA ILE A 99 14.95 16.75 -8.74
C ILE A 99 15.16 15.60 -9.72
N PHE A 100 16.34 15.48 -10.33
CA PHE A 100 16.64 14.41 -11.29
C PHE A 100 16.53 13.01 -10.63
N VAL A 101 17.15 12.83 -9.46
CA VAL A 101 17.10 11.57 -8.69
C VAL A 101 15.65 11.24 -8.28
N SER A 102 14.89 12.27 -7.86
CA SER A 102 13.47 12.09 -7.52
C SER A 102 12.63 11.71 -8.74
N LEU A 103 12.87 12.32 -9.89
CA LEU A 103 12.21 11.93 -11.16
C LEU A 103 12.52 10.48 -11.51
N LEU A 104 13.77 10.07 -11.37
CA LEU A 104 14.19 8.69 -11.66
C LEU A 104 13.53 7.70 -10.69
N SER A 105 13.50 8.04 -9.39
CA SER A 105 12.76 7.27 -8.39
C SER A 105 11.28 7.10 -8.77
N ASN A 106 10.60 8.20 -9.11
CA ASN A 106 9.20 8.17 -9.49
C ASN A 106 8.96 7.39 -10.80
N LEU A 107 9.91 7.44 -11.73
CA LEU A 107 9.87 6.63 -12.96
C LEU A 107 9.86 5.13 -12.63
N PHE A 108 10.78 4.65 -11.77
CA PHE A 108 10.82 3.24 -11.38
C PHE A 108 9.58 2.83 -10.57
N ARG A 109 9.06 3.72 -9.73
CA ARG A 109 7.77 3.51 -9.05
C ARG A 109 6.63 3.32 -10.04
N TYR A 110 6.57 4.16 -11.07
CA TYR A 110 5.57 4.08 -12.12
C TYR A 110 5.68 2.76 -12.91
N LEU A 111 6.90 2.40 -13.36
CA LEU A 111 7.13 1.15 -14.09
C LEU A 111 6.77 -0.09 -13.25
N GLY A 112 7.09 -0.06 -11.97
CA GLY A 112 6.69 -1.09 -11.03
C GLY A 112 5.16 -1.20 -10.90
N SER A 113 4.49 -0.08 -10.68
CA SER A 113 3.03 -0.03 -10.59
C SER A 113 2.35 -0.50 -11.88
N TRP A 114 2.86 -0.08 -13.02
CA TRP A 114 2.37 -0.51 -14.35
C TRP A 114 2.52 -2.02 -14.56
N THR A 115 3.65 -2.60 -14.12
CA THR A 115 3.89 -4.05 -14.20
C THR A 115 2.89 -4.83 -13.35
N VAL A 116 2.63 -4.36 -12.11
CA VAL A 116 1.66 -4.99 -11.21
C VAL A 116 0.24 -4.84 -11.75
N GLU A 117 -0.12 -3.69 -12.32
CA GLU A 117 -1.45 -3.46 -12.89
C GLU A 117 -1.70 -4.34 -14.13
N ASN A 118 -0.69 -4.54 -14.97
CA ASN A 118 -0.78 -5.48 -16.09
C ASN A 118 -1.00 -6.92 -15.61
N MET A 119 -0.28 -7.34 -14.56
CA MET A 119 -0.49 -8.65 -13.95
C MET A 119 -1.91 -8.77 -13.39
N ARG A 120 -2.37 -7.74 -12.71
CA ARG A 120 -3.69 -7.63 -12.12
C ARG A 120 -4.78 -7.83 -13.18
N THR A 121 -4.74 -7.07 -14.25
CA THR A 121 -5.75 -7.12 -15.33
C THR A 121 -5.76 -8.47 -16.01
N ARG A 122 -4.59 -9.05 -16.30
CA ARG A 122 -4.47 -10.38 -16.90
C ARG A 122 -4.99 -11.50 -15.99
N THR A 123 -4.70 -11.42 -14.70
CA THR A 123 -5.20 -12.38 -13.70
C THR A 123 -6.72 -12.34 -13.62
N LEU A 124 -7.28 -11.14 -13.55
CA LEU A 124 -8.73 -10.92 -13.53
C LEU A 124 -9.42 -11.51 -14.78
N GLN A 125 -8.86 -11.21 -15.96
CA GLN A 125 -9.37 -11.75 -17.22
C GLN A 125 -9.41 -13.27 -17.22
N ARG A 126 -8.32 -13.93 -16.78
CA ARG A 126 -8.24 -15.40 -16.73
C ARG A 126 -9.25 -15.98 -15.74
N MET A 127 -9.33 -15.42 -14.53
CA MET A 127 -10.29 -15.88 -13.53
C MET A 127 -11.73 -15.79 -14.07
N ARG A 128 -12.09 -14.67 -14.67
CA ARG A 128 -13.42 -14.49 -15.26
C ARG A 128 -13.70 -15.51 -16.39
N ASN A 129 -12.73 -15.71 -17.28
CA ASN A 129 -12.87 -16.65 -18.38
C ASN A 129 -13.04 -18.10 -17.87
N GLU A 130 -12.22 -18.52 -16.89
CA GLU A 130 -12.36 -19.85 -16.29
C GLU A 130 -13.67 -20.04 -15.54
N MET A 131 -14.11 -19.02 -14.80
CA MET A 131 -15.41 -19.08 -14.12
C MET A 131 -16.55 -19.16 -15.12
N PHE A 132 -16.52 -18.34 -16.16
CA PHE A 132 -17.53 -18.34 -17.20
C PHE A 132 -17.58 -19.70 -17.94
N SER A 133 -16.43 -20.23 -18.36
CA SER A 133 -16.36 -21.55 -18.98
C SER A 133 -16.98 -22.63 -18.10
N LYS A 134 -16.60 -22.68 -16.81
CA LYS A 134 -17.20 -23.65 -15.87
C LYS A 134 -18.71 -23.49 -15.69
N VAL A 135 -19.18 -22.25 -15.71
CA VAL A 135 -20.64 -21.99 -15.60
C VAL A 135 -21.36 -22.52 -16.83
N VAL A 136 -20.84 -22.26 -18.04
CA VAL A 136 -21.45 -22.75 -19.30
C VAL A 136 -21.46 -24.28 -19.38
N ASP A 137 -20.44 -24.94 -18.82
CA ASP A 137 -20.33 -26.39 -18.77
C ASP A 137 -21.24 -27.05 -17.71
N MET A 138 -21.95 -26.28 -16.86
CA MET A 138 -22.84 -26.82 -15.84
C MET A 138 -24.18 -27.28 -16.43
N ASN A 139 -24.77 -28.30 -15.77
CA ASN A 139 -26.07 -28.83 -16.15
C ASN A 139 -27.17 -27.74 -16.02
N VAL A 140 -28.10 -27.69 -16.97
CA VAL A 140 -29.23 -26.73 -17.02
C VAL A 140 -30.02 -26.69 -15.71
N GLY A 141 -30.20 -27.82 -15.04
CA GLY A 141 -30.87 -27.89 -13.74
C GLY A 141 -30.22 -27.14 -12.59
N TYR A 142 -28.97 -26.66 -12.78
CA TYR A 142 -28.27 -25.82 -11.80
C TYR A 142 -28.75 -24.35 -11.83
N PHE A 143 -29.31 -23.90 -12.95
CA PHE A 143 -29.70 -22.53 -13.17
C PHE A 143 -31.12 -22.26 -12.64
N SER A 144 -31.23 -21.61 -11.51
CA SER A 144 -32.46 -20.96 -11.00
C SER A 144 -32.25 -19.45 -11.00
N ASP A 145 -33.32 -18.66 -10.96
CA ASP A 145 -33.22 -17.20 -10.99
C ASP A 145 -32.38 -16.65 -9.82
N GLN A 146 -32.50 -17.24 -8.65
CA GLN A 146 -31.72 -16.86 -7.46
C GLN A 146 -30.22 -17.19 -7.64
N ARG A 147 -29.88 -18.33 -8.24
CA ARG A 147 -28.48 -18.72 -8.50
C ARG A 147 -27.83 -17.89 -9.62
N LYS A 148 -28.64 -17.44 -10.58
CA LYS A 148 -28.18 -16.57 -11.66
C LYS A 148 -27.58 -15.26 -11.14
N GLY A 149 -28.26 -14.60 -10.19
CA GLY A 149 -27.75 -13.40 -9.54
C GLY A 149 -26.47 -13.64 -8.75
N ASP A 150 -26.39 -14.77 -8.01
CA ASP A 150 -25.18 -15.16 -7.24
C ASP A 150 -23.99 -15.42 -8.17
N ILE A 151 -24.19 -16.12 -9.30
CA ILE A 151 -23.15 -16.36 -10.29
C ILE A 151 -22.61 -15.05 -10.88
N ILE A 152 -23.52 -14.14 -11.26
CA ILE A 152 -23.14 -12.83 -11.79
C ILE A 152 -22.34 -12.06 -10.76
N SER A 153 -22.77 -12.01 -9.51
CA SER A 153 -22.06 -11.35 -8.42
C SER A 153 -20.65 -11.91 -8.22
N LYS A 154 -20.51 -13.24 -8.22
CA LYS A 154 -19.20 -13.89 -8.07
C LYS A 154 -18.23 -13.54 -9.20
N ILE A 155 -18.69 -13.54 -10.46
CA ILE A 155 -17.84 -13.23 -11.61
C ILE A 155 -17.47 -11.73 -11.68
N THR A 156 -18.36 -10.85 -11.24
CA THR A 156 -18.16 -9.39 -11.34
C THR A 156 -17.46 -8.83 -10.11
N SER A 157 -17.99 -9.08 -8.91
CA SER A 157 -17.56 -8.43 -7.66
C SER A 157 -16.52 -9.22 -6.89
N ASP A 158 -16.74 -10.52 -6.62
CA ASP A 158 -15.88 -11.30 -5.73
C ASP A 158 -14.49 -11.51 -6.34
N VAL A 159 -14.41 -11.68 -7.66
CA VAL A 159 -13.12 -11.77 -8.37
C VAL A 159 -12.29 -10.49 -8.21
N GLY A 160 -12.93 -9.32 -8.11
CA GLY A 160 -12.25 -8.06 -7.84
C GLY A 160 -11.56 -8.01 -6.47
N VAL A 161 -12.19 -8.57 -5.44
CA VAL A 161 -11.61 -8.67 -4.09
C VAL A 161 -10.37 -9.57 -4.09
N VAL A 162 -10.46 -10.72 -4.75
CA VAL A 162 -9.31 -11.65 -4.87
C VAL A 162 -8.13 -11.00 -5.58
N GLN A 163 -8.40 -10.30 -6.67
CA GLN A 163 -7.41 -9.54 -7.42
C GLN A 163 -6.68 -8.51 -6.56
N PHE A 164 -7.42 -7.74 -5.76
CA PHE A 164 -6.85 -6.76 -4.84
C PHE A 164 -5.89 -7.40 -3.83
N CYS A 165 -6.27 -8.57 -3.27
CA CYS A 165 -5.40 -9.31 -2.35
C CYS A 165 -4.08 -9.73 -3.01
N ILE A 166 -4.10 -10.24 -4.25
CA ILE A 166 -2.89 -10.67 -4.96
C ILE A 166 -1.96 -9.47 -5.20
N THR A 167 -2.50 -8.35 -5.66
CA THR A 167 -1.73 -7.15 -5.98
C THR A 167 -1.06 -6.55 -4.75
N ASN A 168 -1.82 -6.36 -3.69
CA ASN A 168 -1.30 -5.79 -2.45
C ASN A 168 -0.22 -6.67 -1.83
N THR A 169 -0.38 -8.00 -1.86
CA THR A 169 0.62 -8.89 -1.29
C THR A 169 1.95 -8.79 -2.02
N LEU A 170 1.96 -8.64 -3.35
CA LEU A 170 3.21 -8.44 -4.10
C LEU A 170 3.88 -7.11 -3.73
N GLN A 171 3.11 -6.04 -3.59
CA GLN A 171 3.65 -4.75 -3.18
C GLN A 171 4.28 -4.83 -1.79
N VAL A 172 3.56 -5.40 -0.82
CA VAL A 172 4.06 -5.56 0.55
C VAL A 172 5.24 -6.54 0.62
N ALA A 173 5.27 -7.60 -0.20
CA ALA A 173 6.33 -8.59 -0.17
C ALA A 173 7.66 -8.11 -0.78
N PHE A 174 7.64 -7.22 -1.76
CA PHE A 174 8.85 -6.78 -2.46
C PHE A 174 9.20 -5.30 -2.19
N ARG A 175 8.27 -4.38 -2.44
CA ARG A 175 8.56 -2.95 -2.33
C ARG A 175 8.84 -2.51 -0.90
N GLU A 176 8.00 -2.88 0.04
CA GLU A 176 8.10 -2.40 1.42
C GLU A 176 9.39 -2.87 2.13
N PRO A 177 9.83 -4.16 2.01
CA PRO A 177 11.09 -4.58 2.61
C PRO A 177 12.31 -3.82 2.08
N PHE A 178 12.36 -3.52 0.77
CA PHE A 178 13.46 -2.73 0.22
C PHE A 178 13.49 -1.31 0.75
N LEU A 179 12.31 -0.67 0.90
CA LEU A 179 12.22 0.66 1.52
C LEU A 179 12.64 0.63 2.98
N ILE A 180 12.17 -0.35 3.75
CA ILE A 180 12.53 -0.50 5.16
C ILE A 180 14.05 -0.69 5.31
N ILE A 181 14.66 -1.57 4.50
CA ILE A 181 16.10 -1.78 4.51
C ILE A 181 16.83 -0.50 4.14
N GLY A 182 16.44 0.16 3.03
CA GLY A 182 17.05 1.41 2.57
C GLY A 182 17.01 2.51 3.63
N TYR A 183 15.86 2.73 4.24
CA TYR A 183 15.71 3.76 5.28
C TYR A 183 16.43 3.37 6.59
N THR A 184 16.44 2.09 6.96
CA THR A 184 17.16 1.62 8.15
C THR A 184 18.67 1.80 7.97
N VAL A 185 19.21 1.41 6.83
CA VAL A 185 20.65 1.61 6.49
C VAL A 185 20.99 3.10 6.55
N MET A 186 20.17 3.95 5.94
CA MET A 186 20.35 5.38 5.95
C MET A 186 20.29 5.98 7.37
N MET A 187 19.33 5.53 8.18
CA MET A 187 19.17 6.00 9.55
C MET A 187 20.38 5.62 10.44
N VAL A 188 20.87 4.38 10.29
CA VAL A 188 22.10 3.91 10.98
C VAL A 188 23.32 4.72 10.51
N ALA A 189 23.37 5.08 9.24
CA ALA A 189 24.45 5.88 8.66
C ALA A 189 24.46 7.33 9.17
N ILE A 190 23.31 7.90 9.50
CA ILE A 190 23.18 9.27 10.03
C ILE A 190 23.41 9.29 11.55
N SER A 191 22.78 8.39 12.30
CA SER A 191 22.94 8.25 13.73
C SER A 191 22.48 6.86 14.18
N TRP A 192 23.39 6.07 14.71
CA TRP A 192 23.08 4.74 15.22
C TRP A 192 22.22 4.79 16.48
N GLU A 193 22.33 5.87 17.29
CA GLU A 193 21.51 6.08 18.49
C GLU A 193 20.04 6.28 18.11
N LEU A 194 19.77 7.11 17.09
CA LEU A 194 18.42 7.31 16.58
C LEU A 194 17.85 6.04 15.95
N ALA A 195 18.69 5.26 15.28
CA ALA A 195 18.31 3.96 14.72
C ALA A 195 17.88 2.98 15.82
N LEU A 196 18.70 2.88 16.88
CA LEU A 196 18.40 2.02 18.03
C LEU A 196 17.12 2.46 18.75
N PHE A 197 16.97 3.77 18.99
CA PHE A 197 15.76 4.32 19.58
C PHE A 197 14.52 3.95 18.74
N SER A 198 14.60 4.13 17.41
CA SER A 198 13.48 3.83 16.51
C SER A 198 13.11 2.34 16.52
N VAL A 199 14.11 1.43 16.49
CA VAL A 199 13.88 -0.01 16.56
C VAL A 199 13.24 -0.44 17.88
N LEU A 200 13.59 0.22 19.00
CA LEU A 200 12.96 -0.02 20.29
C LEU A 200 11.56 0.58 20.40
N PHE A 201 11.34 1.73 19.77
CA PHE A 201 10.06 2.45 19.82
C PHE A 201 8.99 1.83 18.92
N LEU A 202 9.36 1.32 17.74
CA LEU A 202 8.42 0.70 16.80
C LEU A 202 7.58 -0.44 17.39
N PRO A 203 8.13 -1.40 18.15
CA PRO A 203 7.33 -2.43 18.80
C PRO A 203 6.31 -1.88 19.80
N VAL A 204 6.66 -0.82 20.54
CA VAL A 204 5.75 -0.15 21.47
C VAL A 204 4.56 0.45 20.73
N VAL A 205 4.82 1.18 19.65
CA VAL A 205 3.77 1.74 18.79
C VAL A 205 2.91 0.62 18.19
N ALA A 206 3.53 -0.47 17.73
CA ALA A 206 2.82 -1.62 17.17
C ALA A 206 1.90 -2.29 18.21
N LEU A 207 2.32 -2.40 19.48
CA LEU A 207 1.49 -2.92 20.56
C LEU A 207 0.31 -1.99 20.87
N ILE A 208 0.53 -0.68 20.90
CA ILE A 208 -0.54 0.31 21.10
C ILE A 208 -1.57 0.21 19.99
N ILE A 209 -1.13 0.26 18.72
CA ILE A 209 -2.01 0.13 17.56
C ILE A 209 -2.74 -1.21 17.58
N GLY A 210 -2.03 -2.31 17.89
CA GLY A 210 -2.62 -3.64 18.01
C GLY A 210 -3.72 -3.72 19.06
N SER A 211 -3.56 -3.03 20.19
CA SER A 211 -4.57 -2.93 21.25
C SER A 211 -5.81 -2.16 20.79
N ILE A 212 -5.60 -1.03 20.11
CA ILE A 212 -6.68 -0.23 19.52
C ILE A 212 -7.46 -1.05 18.48
N VAL A 213 -6.76 -1.72 17.56
CA VAL A 213 -7.40 -2.56 16.53
C VAL A 213 -8.19 -3.72 17.15
N LYS A 214 -7.67 -4.36 18.21
CA LYS A 214 -8.43 -5.39 18.94
C LYS A 214 -9.71 -4.83 19.53
N ARG A 215 -9.66 -3.64 20.12
CA ARG A 215 -10.82 -2.98 20.72
C ARG A 215 -11.88 -2.62 19.68
N LEU A 216 -11.46 -2.18 18.50
CA LEU A 216 -12.35 -1.81 17.39
C LEU A 216 -12.98 -3.02 16.66
N ARG A 217 -12.43 -4.23 16.83
CA ARG A 217 -12.95 -5.42 16.15
C ARG A 217 -14.38 -5.79 16.53
N HIS A 218 -14.74 -5.63 17.78
CA HIS A 218 -16.07 -5.98 18.26
C HIS A 218 -17.14 -5.04 17.70
N PRO A 219 -17.02 -3.71 17.82
CA PRO A 219 -17.96 -2.78 17.18
C PRO A 219 -18.08 -2.99 15.67
N ALA A 220 -16.97 -3.20 14.96
CA ALA A 220 -16.98 -3.44 13.52
C ALA A 220 -17.78 -4.71 13.12
N ARG A 221 -17.65 -5.80 13.89
CA ARG A 221 -18.46 -7.02 13.65
C ARG A 221 -19.93 -6.79 13.90
N THR A 222 -20.28 -6.09 14.98
CA THR A 222 -21.66 -5.76 15.30
C THR A 222 -22.26 -4.85 14.23
N SER A 223 -21.52 -3.86 13.76
CA SER A 223 -21.94 -3.00 12.63
C SER A 223 -22.20 -3.81 11.36
N GLN A 224 -21.32 -4.79 11.01
CA GLN A 224 -21.55 -5.67 9.87
C GLN A 224 -22.80 -6.56 10.03
N GLN A 225 -23.08 -7.06 11.24
CA GLN A 225 -24.30 -7.83 11.50
C GLN A 225 -25.55 -6.97 11.32
N ARG A 226 -25.56 -5.75 11.88
CA ARG A 226 -26.67 -4.80 11.71
C ARG A 226 -26.87 -4.38 10.26
N MET A 227 -25.79 -4.21 9.50
CA MET A 227 -25.89 -3.98 8.06
C MET A 227 -26.55 -5.17 7.33
N GLY A 228 -26.21 -6.41 7.73
CA GLY A 228 -26.89 -7.61 7.21
C GLY A 228 -28.39 -7.64 7.52
N GLU A 229 -28.80 -7.28 8.75
CA GLU A 229 -30.21 -7.18 9.15
C GLU A 229 -30.94 -6.10 8.35
N LEU A 230 -30.32 -4.96 8.12
CA LEU A 230 -30.88 -3.87 7.32
C LEU A 230 -31.11 -4.29 5.87
N VAL A 231 -30.12 -4.96 5.25
CA VAL A 231 -30.26 -5.50 3.89
C VAL A 231 -31.35 -6.57 3.82
N SER A 232 -31.43 -7.48 4.80
CA SER A 232 -32.49 -8.49 4.87
C SER A 232 -33.88 -7.86 5.01
N THR A 233 -34.01 -6.83 5.84
CA THR A 233 -35.26 -6.09 6.00
C THR A 233 -35.69 -5.39 4.72
N LEU A 234 -34.73 -4.87 3.97
CA LEU A 234 -34.96 -4.23 2.67
C LEU A 234 -35.43 -5.26 1.64
N ASP A 235 -34.77 -6.43 1.57
CA ASP A 235 -35.11 -7.51 0.63
C ASP A 235 -36.54 -8.08 0.96
N GLU A 236 -36.81 -8.34 2.24
CA GLU A 236 -38.14 -8.77 2.72
C GLU A 236 -39.21 -7.75 2.34
N SER A 237 -38.94 -6.47 2.55
CA SER A 237 -39.88 -5.38 2.26
C SER A 237 -40.16 -5.23 0.76
N LEU A 238 -39.13 -5.32 -0.07
CA LEU A 238 -39.28 -5.23 -1.52
C LEU A 238 -40.00 -6.47 -2.10
N SER A 239 -39.66 -7.66 -1.61
CA SER A 239 -40.29 -8.91 -2.03
C SER A 239 -41.75 -8.96 -1.60
N GLY A 240 -42.06 -8.47 -0.40
CA GLY A 240 -43.43 -8.42 0.19
C GLY A 240 -44.19 -7.12 -0.11
N ILE A 241 -43.75 -6.27 -1.03
CA ILE A 241 -44.33 -4.91 -1.23
C ILE A 241 -45.83 -4.91 -1.51
N LYS A 242 -46.31 -5.90 -2.24
CA LYS A 242 -47.77 -6.05 -2.51
C LYS A 242 -48.57 -6.30 -1.22
N VAL A 243 -48.02 -7.14 -0.33
CA VAL A 243 -48.65 -7.46 0.97
C VAL A 243 -48.65 -6.22 1.86
N ILE A 244 -47.48 -5.55 1.96
CA ILE A 244 -47.34 -4.32 2.76
C ILE A 244 -48.38 -3.25 2.32
N LYS A 245 -48.55 -3.08 1.01
CA LYS A 245 -49.52 -2.14 0.45
C LYS A 245 -50.96 -2.57 0.71
N SER A 246 -51.30 -3.87 0.56
CA SER A 246 -52.65 -4.39 0.78
C SER A 246 -53.12 -4.27 2.23
N TYR A 247 -52.22 -4.44 3.18
CA TYR A 247 -52.51 -4.32 4.61
C TYR A 247 -52.24 -2.93 5.20
N ASN A 248 -51.92 -1.94 4.36
CA ASN A 248 -51.53 -0.57 4.76
C ASN A 248 -50.46 -0.51 5.85
N ALA A 249 -49.50 -1.46 5.80
CA ALA A 249 -48.43 -1.61 6.80
C ALA A 249 -47.19 -0.76 6.49
N THR A 250 -47.29 0.22 5.59
CA THR A 250 -46.13 1.06 5.14
C THR A 250 -45.51 1.83 6.29
N GLY A 251 -46.27 2.33 7.25
CA GLY A 251 -45.76 3.04 8.43
C GLY A 251 -44.87 2.17 9.31
N TYR A 252 -45.34 0.95 9.61
CA TYR A 252 -44.57 -0.02 10.41
C TYR A 252 -43.25 -0.41 9.77
N VAL A 253 -43.28 -0.71 8.47
CA VAL A 253 -42.04 -1.12 7.75
C VAL A 253 -41.03 0.02 7.67
N LYS A 254 -41.48 1.26 7.43
CA LYS A 254 -40.62 2.44 7.46
C LYS A 254 -39.97 2.62 8.82
N GLN A 255 -40.75 2.55 9.89
CA GLN A 255 -40.21 2.73 11.24
C GLN A 255 -39.16 1.65 11.57
N LYS A 256 -39.47 0.36 11.28
CA LYS A 256 -38.50 -0.73 11.47
C LYS A 256 -37.17 -0.47 10.74
N PHE A 257 -37.23 0.02 9.50
CA PHE A 257 -36.04 0.32 8.72
C PHE A 257 -35.27 1.53 9.29
N TYR A 258 -35.95 2.58 9.72
CA TYR A 258 -35.32 3.75 10.33
C TYR A 258 -34.64 3.41 11.64
N ASP A 259 -35.25 2.62 12.51
CA ASP A 259 -34.65 2.18 13.76
C ASP A 259 -33.36 1.39 13.54
N LEU A 260 -33.38 0.44 12.58
CA LEU A 260 -32.16 -0.31 12.20
C LEU A 260 -31.07 0.58 11.59
N SER A 261 -31.46 1.57 10.79
CA SER A 261 -30.52 2.51 10.17
C SER A 261 -29.91 3.44 11.21
N GLU A 262 -30.68 3.90 12.19
CA GLU A 262 -30.18 4.72 13.29
C GLU A 262 -29.24 3.94 14.20
N ASP A 263 -29.57 2.69 14.55
CA ASP A 263 -28.70 1.81 15.32
C ASP A 263 -27.37 1.58 14.61
N LEU A 264 -27.41 1.34 13.28
CA LEU A 264 -26.20 1.20 12.47
C LEU A 264 -25.34 2.48 12.47
N ALA A 265 -25.98 3.65 12.34
CA ALA A 265 -25.29 4.93 12.39
C ALA A 265 -24.61 5.16 13.74
N ARG A 266 -25.28 4.90 14.86
CA ARG A 266 -24.72 4.99 16.22
C ARG A 266 -23.52 4.06 16.41
N LEU A 267 -23.62 2.81 15.94
CA LEU A 267 -22.51 1.85 16.03
C LEU A 267 -21.31 2.22 15.16
N THR A 268 -21.53 2.93 14.06
CA THR A 268 -20.47 3.37 13.15
C THR A 268 -19.75 4.62 13.68
N LEU A 269 -20.43 5.44 14.48
CA LEU A 269 -19.88 6.67 15.09
C LEU A 269 -19.20 6.44 16.45
N SER A 270 -19.39 5.28 17.08
CA SER A 270 -18.80 4.92 18.38
C SER A 270 -17.43 4.26 18.21
#